data_fdcf38cc0086355419a8f12d713f1d03
#
_entry.id   fdcf38cc0086355419a8f12d713f1d03
#
_cell.length_a   1.000
_cell.length_b   1.000
_cell.length_c   1.000
_cell.angle_alpha   90.00
_cell.angle_beta   90.00
_cell.angle_gamma   90.00
#
_symmetry.space_group_name_H-M   'P 1'
#
loop_
_entity.id
_entity.type
_entity.pdbx_description
1 polymer ?
#
loop_
_entity_poly.entity_id
_entity_poly.type
_entity_poly.pdbx_seq_one_letter_code
_entity_poly.pdbx_strand_id
1 'polypeptide(L)'
;MLDPSAAQIQEWSNSVVRLMTDYLGGLRDQKVYPPTSSKEIRDQLDSTLPLTGTGFDQLLKVFRDTIIPFSRQNAHPRMFGYVQSPGTPLGAFADLLASTLNANLTAWRSAPAPVELERLTIDWIRQILGFGPQAAGLFLSGGSIANLVALAVARQAKAASLGRARLYASAETHHSIMKAAALLGIGRQNAVLVAVDERLKIRIDDLVAKILADLNDGYEPFCVVANAGTVNTGAVDDLVAIREVANEHGLWMHVDGSYGAFAILARSARAFFAGIEQADSVALDPHKWLYLPVDVGCVIYRQPELAPAAFMLEAEYTRIIEEGADETFAFWDYGLELSRRFRALKVWMLLRGVGLQQLGVAIENNLACARHLESLVQKSDDFEMLAPVELSIFCFRYLPSQLTGATPQTVDAFNEQLLVALQRDGSSYLSNATVNGRFALRGCVLNYRTTLADMERLLDDLRRVARTVAF
;
A
#
# COMPACT_ATOMS: atom_id res chain seq x y z
N MET A 1 -31.74 -19.37 -3.75
CA MET A 1 -32.22 -18.65 -2.55
C MET A 1 -31.69 -17.20 -2.65
N LEU A 2 -32.43 -16.33 -3.32
CA LEU A 2 -32.00 -14.94 -3.53
C LEU A 2 -32.50 -14.01 -2.41
N ASP A 3 -33.59 -14.38 -1.74
CA ASP A 3 -34.21 -13.62 -0.65
C ASP A 3 -34.41 -14.53 0.57
N PRO A 4 -33.39 -14.67 1.44
CA PRO A 4 -33.50 -15.49 2.65
C PRO A 4 -34.35 -14.80 3.72
N SER A 5 -35.03 -15.58 4.57
CA SER A 5 -35.76 -15.05 5.70
C SER A 5 -34.85 -14.39 6.75
N ALA A 6 -35.39 -13.48 7.57
CA ALA A 6 -34.65 -12.85 8.67
C ALA A 6 -33.98 -13.87 9.60
N ALA A 7 -34.63 -15.00 9.88
CA ALA A 7 -34.09 -16.08 10.69
C ALA A 7 -32.85 -16.73 10.04
N GLN A 8 -32.91 -16.97 8.74
CA GLN A 8 -31.77 -17.50 7.99
C GLN A 8 -30.59 -16.51 7.91
N ILE A 9 -30.86 -15.21 7.73
CA ILE A 9 -29.82 -14.16 7.78
C ILE A 9 -29.12 -14.17 9.13
N GLN A 10 -29.90 -14.26 10.22
CA GLN A 10 -29.36 -14.30 11.58
C GLN A 10 -28.50 -15.56 11.82
N GLU A 11 -28.94 -16.72 11.38
CA GLU A 11 -28.21 -17.98 11.49
C GLU A 11 -26.88 -17.92 10.74
N TRP A 12 -26.89 -17.44 9.48
CA TRP A 12 -25.69 -17.26 8.67
C TRP A 12 -24.71 -16.27 9.30
N SER A 13 -25.22 -15.14 9.80
CA SER A 13 -24.41 -14.12 10.48
C SER A 13 -23.70 -14.69 11.70
N ASN A 14 -24.41 -15.47 12.54
CA ASN A 14 -23.82 -16.12 13.71
C ASN A 14 -22.71 -17.11 13.31
N SER A 15 -22.90 -17.87 12.25
CA SER A 15 -21.91 -18.83 11.75
C SER A 15 -20.66 -18.13 11.20
N VAL A 16 -20.82 -17.03 10.46
CA VAL A 16 -19.70 -16.22 9.93
C VAL A 16 -18.92 -15.55 11.07
N VAL A 17 -19.62 -14.95 12.05
CA VAL A 17 -18.97 -14.28 13.19
C VAL A 17 -18.17 -15.29 14.03
N ARG A 18 -18.72 -16.49 14.27
CA ARG A 18 -18.00 -17.57 14.96
C ARG A 18 -16.73 -17.95 14.21
N LEU A 19 -16.83 -18.22 12.91
CA LEU A 19 -15.69 -18.59 12.07
C LEU A 19 -14.60 -17.47 12.07
N MET A 20 -15.00 -16.22 11.99
CA MET A 20 -14.09 -15.06 12.08
C MET A 20 -13.38 -15.01 13.44
N THR A 21 -14.11 -15.24 14.54
CA THR A 21 -13.56 -15.22 15.90
C THR A 21 -12.54 -16.35 16.09
N ASP A 22 -12.89 -17.56 15.65
CA ASP A 22 -12.02 -18.74 15.74
C ASP A 22 -10.75 -18.55 14.91
N TYR A 23 -10.87 -18.04 13.67
CA TYR A 23 -9.73 -17.74 12.79
C TYR A 23 -8.78 -16.71 13.42
N LEU A 24 -9.31 -15.59 13.88
CA LEU A 24 -8.49 -14.51 14.45
C LEU A 24 -7.88 -14.89 15.81
N GLY A 25 -8.58 -15.69 16.60
CA GLY A 25 -8.09 -16.20 17.89
C GLY A 25 -6.96 -17.21 17.74
N GLY A 26 -6.98 -18.03 16.69
CA GLY A 26 -5.98 -19.06 16.43
C GLY A 26 -4.81 -18.66 15.55
N LEU A 27 -4.65 -17.38 15.20
CA LEU A 27 -3.65 -16.93 14.23
C LEU A 27 -2.21 -17.32 14.59
N ARG A 28 -1.80 -17.21 15.86
CA ARG A 28 -0.42 -17.48 16.29
C ARG A 28 -0.03 -18.94 16.19
N ASP A 29 -1.01 -19.85 16.20
CA ASP A 29 -0.82 -21.30 16.13
C ASP A 29 -0.78 -21.83 14.69
N GLN A 30 -1.12 -20.98 13.72
CA GLN A 30 -1.12 -21.31 12.30
C GLN A 30 0.25 -21.08 11.68
N LYS A 31 0.53 -21.76 10.56
CA LYS A 31 1.64 -21.38 9.69
C LYS A 31 1.32 -20.09 8.96
N VAL A 32 2.31 -19.20 8.83
CA VAL A 32 2.17 -17.96 8.06
C VAL A 32 1.88 -18.23 6.59
N TYR A 33 2.55 -19.27 6.05
CA TYR A 33 2.36 -19.73 4.68
C TYR A 33 2.25 -21.26 4.68
N PRO A 34 1.19 -21.82 4.11
CA PRO A 34 1.06 -23.28 4.01
C PRO A 34 1.94 -23.82 2.88
N PRO A 35 2.67 -24.90 3.10
CA PRO A 35 3.33 -25.62 2.01
C PRO A 35 2.27 -26.29 1.14
N THR A 36 2.00 -25.73 -0.05
CA THR A 36 0.95 -26.22 -0.95
C THR A 36 1.34 -26.02 -2.41
N SER A 37 0.63 -26.68 -3.31
CA SER A 37 0.75 -26.53 -4.75
C SER A 37 -0.57 -26.14 -5.43
N SER A 38 -0.48 -25.52 -6.60
CA SER A 38 -1.67 -25.18 -7.39
C SER A 38 -2.52 -26.41 -7.73
N LYS A 39 -1.87 -27.59 -7.92
CA LYS A 39 -2.59 -28.85 -8.19
C LYS A 39 -3.41 -29.27 -6.97
N GLU A 40 -2.77 -29.32 -5.81
CA GLU A 40 -3.41 -29.70 -4.53
C GLU A 40 -4.64 -28.82 -4.22
N ILE A 41 -4.52 -27.49 -4.41
CA ILE A 41 -5.65 -26.58 -4.21
C ILE A 41 -6.77 -26.85 -5.21
N ARG A 42 -6.43 -27.02 -6.51
CA ARG A 42 -7.46 -27.32 -7.53
C ARG A 42 -8.17 -28.63 -7.29
N ASP A 43 -7.47 -29.66 -6.79
CA ASP A 43 -8.05 -30.96 -6.46
C ASP A 43 -9.04 -30.88 -5.28
N GLN A 44 -8.93 -29.84 -4.41
CA GLN A 44 -9.85 -29.58 -3.30
C GLN A 44 -11.07 -28.72 -3.69
N LEU A 45 -11.00 -28.03 -4.83
CA LEU A 45 -12.07 -27.16 -5.31
C LEU A 45 -12.89 -27.88 -6.39
N ASP A 46 -14.21 -27.91 -6.21
CA ASP A 46 -15.10 -28.43 -7.25
C ASP A 46 -15.05 -27.52 -8.49
N SER A 47 -14.57 -28.05 -9.60
CA SER A 47 -14.47 -27.34 -10.87
C SER A 47 -15.74 -27.44 -11.73
N THR A 48 -16.76 -28.15 -11.27
CA THR A 48 -18.03 -28.33 -12.01
C THR A 48 -18.82 -27.03 -12.02
N LEU A 49 -19.29 -26.59 -13.16
CA LEU A 49 -20.21 -25.45 -13.28
C LEU A 49 -21.49 -25.74 -12.47
N PRO A 50 -21.80 -24.96 -11.42
CA PRO A 50 -22.92 -25.26 -10.54
C PRO A 50 -24.25 -24.93 -11.23
N LEU A 51 -25.01 -25.97 -11.65
CA LEU A 51 -26.36 -25.83 -12.19
C LEU A 51 -27.41 -25.68 -11.07
N THR A 52 -27.10 -26.17 -9.88
CA THR A 52 -27.94 -26.07 -8.69
C THR A 52 -27.15 -25.48 -7.54
N GLY A 53 -27.85 -24.78 -6.63
CA GLY A 53 -27.21 -24.12 -5.49
C GLY A 53 -26.74 -25.11 -4.41
N THR A 54 -25.71 -24.71 -3.67
CA THR A 54 -25.20 -25.40 -2.49
C THR A 54 -25.67 -24.68 -1.22
N GLY A 55 -25.95 -25.40 -0.14
CA GLY A 55 -26.33 -24.83 1.15
C GLY A 55 -25.21 -23.99 1.78
N PHE A 56 -25.59 -22.94 2.51
CA PHE A 56 -24.66 -21.99 3.10
C PHE A 56 -23.61 -22.65 4.03
N ASP A 57 -24.00 -23.62 4.83
CA ASP A 57 -23.08 -24.36 5.73
C ASP A 57 -22.01 -25.11 4.95
N GLN A 58 -22.36 -25.67 3.79
CA GLN A 58 -21.40 -26.33 2.93
C GLN A 58 -20.41 -25.32 2.30
N LEU A 59 -20.87 -24.12 1.96
CA LEU A 59 -19.99 -23.05 1.48
C LEU A 59 -19.03 -22.59 2.57
N LEU A 60 -19.53 -22.41 3.81
CA LEU A 60 -18.67 -22.08 4.97
C LEU A 60 -17.68 -23.21 5.30
N LYS A 61 -18.10 -24.46 5.12
CA LYS A 61 -17.19 -25.61 5.29
C LYS A 61 -16.02 -25.55 4.29
N VAL A 62 -16.29 -25.29 3.02
CA VAL A 62 -15.23 -25.11 2.02
C VAL A 62 -14.31 -23.93 2.39
N PHE A 63 -14.87 -22.82 2.83
CA PHE A 63 -14.07 -21.66 3.22
C PHE A 63 -13.15 -22.00 4.41
N ARG A 64 -13.68 -22.66 5.45
CA ARG A 64 -12.95 -23.05 6.65
C ARG A 64 -11.89 -24.12 6.38
N ASP A 65 -12.25 -25.16 5.62
CA ASP A 65 -11.44 -26.39 5.51
C ASP A 65 -10.50 -26.37 4.29
N THR A 66 -10.76 -25.46 3.31
CA THR A 66 -9.95 -25.34 2.09
C THR A 66 -9.37 -23.93 1.93
N ILE A 67 -10.21 -22.88 1.93
CA ILE A 67 -9.71 -21.54 1.60
C ILE A 67 -8.77 -21.00 2.68
N ILE A 68 -9.14 -21.07 3.95
CA ILE A 68 -8.29 -20.59 5.06
C ILE A 68 -6.95 -21.35 5.11
N PRO A 69 -6.94 -22.70 5.21
CA PRO A 69 -5.68 -23.44 5.38
C PRO A 69 -4.71 -23.33 4.21
N PHE A 70 -5.22 -23.14 2.98
CA PHE A 70 -4.40 -22.98 1.77
C PHE A 70 -4.10 -21.52 1.42
N SER A 71 -4.48 -20.57 2.27
CA SER A 71 -4.16 -19.16 2.11
C SER A 71 -2.93 -18.75 2.91
N ARG A 72 -2.16 -17.79 2.38
CA ARG A 72 -1.17 -17.09 3.19
C ARG A 72 -1.89 -16.24 4.24
N GLN A 73 -1.47 -16.39 5.49
CA GLN A 73 -2.12 -15.75 6.64
C GLN A 73 -1.65 -14.30 6.82
N ASN A 74 -2.23 -13.37 6.05
CA ASN A 74 -1.84 -11.95 6.10
C ASN A 74 -2.07 -11.30 7.48
N ALA A 75 -3.00 -11.83 8.27
CA ALA A 75 -3.25 -11.35 9.63
C ALA A 75 -2.24 -11.90 10.66
N HIS A 76 -1.40 -12.88 10.31
CA HIS A 76 -0.43 -13.48 11.22
C HIS A 76 0.64 -12.48 11.64
N PRO A 77 1.00 -12.35 12.95
CA PRO A 77 1.95 -11.36 13.45
C PRO A 77 3.38 -11.50 12.89
N ARG A 78 3.77 -12.68 12.37
CA ARG A 78 5.07 -12.93 11.70
C ARG A 78 4.98 -12.95 10.17
N MET A 79 3.92 -12.36 9.60
CA MET A 79 3.84 -12.10 8.17
C MET A 79 4.52 -10.75 7.86
N PHE A 80 5.80 -10.79 7.50
CA PHE A 80 6.61 -9.61 7.19
C PHE A 80 6.82 -9.38 5.70
N GLY A 81 6.39 -10.32 4.85
CA GLY A 81 6.56 -10.18 3.41
C GLY A 81 5.66 -9.10 2.81
N TYR A 82 6.17 -8.44 1.77
CA TYR A 82 5.47 -7.39 1.04
C TYR A 82 5.14 -6.16 1.91
N VAL A 83 4.09 -5.41 1.51
CA VAL A 83 3.56 -4.26 2.26
C VAL A 83 2.07 -4.49 2.43
N GLN A 84 1.71 -5.30 3.41
CA GLN A 84 0.34 -5.73 3.69
C GLN A 84 0.02 -5.66 5.17
N SER A 85 -1.17 -5.18 5.50
CA SER A 85 -1.68 -5.18 6.86
C SER A 85 -2.67 -6.33 7.12
N PRO A 86 -2.94 -6.65 8.39
CA PRO A 86 -3.86 -7.74 8.75
C PRO A 86 -5.33 -7.44 8.44
N GLY A 87 -5.70 -6.18 8.23
CA GLY A 87 -7.08 -5.72 8.33
C GLY A 87 -7.59 -5.73 9.78
N THR A 88 -8.42 -4.77 10.15
CA THR A 88 -9.09 -4.75 11.46
C THR A 88 -10.44 -5.45 11.37
N PRO A 89 -10.91 -6.11 12.45
CA PRO A 89 -12.30 -6.62 12.51
C PRO A 89 -13.33 -5.53 12.28
N LEU A 90 -13.10 -4.33 12.81
CA LEU A 90 -13.96 -3.17 12.60
C LEU A 90 -14.10 -2.81 11.11
N GLY A 91 -13.00 -2.86 10.35
CA GLY A 91 -13.01 -2.67 8.90
C GLY A 91 -13.78 -3.77 8.16
N ALA A 92 -13.68 -5.03 8.61
CA ALA A 92 -14.44 -6.14 8.02
C ALA A 92 -15.96 -5.98 8.25
N PHE A 93 -16.39 -5.55 9.44
CA PHE A 93 -17.79 -5.22 9.71
C PHE A 93 -18.27 -4.01 8.89
N ALA A 94 -17.44 -3.01 8.69
CA ALA A 94 -17.76 -1.89 7.83
C ALA A 94 -17.96 -2.33 6.36
N ASP A 95 -17.11 -3.23 5.84
CA ASP A 95 -17.28 -3.80 4.50
C ASP A 95 -18.57 -4.64 4.37
N LEU A 96 -18.94 -5.37 5.41
CA LEU A 96 -20.23 -6.08 5.48
C LEU A 96 -21.41 -5.09 5.37
N LEU A 97 -21.41 -4.02 6.16
CA LEU A 97 -22.45 -2.98 6.13
C LEU A 97 -22.49 -2.24 4.80
N ALA A 98 -21.33 -1.89 4.25
CA ALA A 98 -21.23 -1.23 2.94
C ALA A 98 -21.80 -2.12 1.82
N SER A 99 -21.52 -3.43 1.85
CA SER A 99 -22.04 -4.40 0.89
C SER A 99 -23.55 -4.63 1.07
N THR A 100 -24.04 -4.60 2.32
CA THR A 100 -25.47 -4.70 2.60
C THR A 100 -26.25 -3.51 2.09
N LEU A 101 -25.75 -2.28 2.29
CA LEU A 101 -26.36 -1.07 1.75
C LEU A 101 -26.25 -1.01 0.23
N ASN A 102 -25.17 -1.55 -0.33
CA ASN A 102 -24.89 -1.61 -1.78
C ASN A 102 -25.00 -0.25 -2.50
N ALA A 103 -24.57 0.82 -1.83
CA ALA A 103 -24.60 2.17 -2.41
C ALA A 103 -23.50 2.34 -3.47
N ASN A 104 -23.84 2.96 -4.59
CA ASN A 104 -22.89 3.37 -5.63
C ASN A 104 -22.54 4.84 -5.46
N LEU A 105 -21.31 5.13 -4.98
CA LEU A 105 -20.83 6.48 -4.69
C LEU A 105 -20.35 7.21 -5.95
N THR A 106 -21.09 7.14 -7.00
CA THR A 106 -20.76 7.77 -8.28
C THR A 106 -21.01 9.28 -8.26
N ALA A 107 -22.16 9.70 -7.70
CA ALA A 107 -22.57 11.10 -7.53
C ALA A 107 -23.39 11.26 -6.25
N TRP A 108 -23.55 12.50 -5.80
CA TRP A 108 -24.31 12.82 -4.59
C TRP A 108 -25.75 12.27 -4.66
N ARG A 109 -26.44 12.47 -5.77
CA ARG A 109 -27.83 11.97 -5.96
C ARG A 109 -27.96 10.45 -5.91
N SER A 110 -26.92 9.72 -6.29
CA SER A 110 -26.93 8.25 -6.25
C SER A 110 -26.77 7.70 -4.82
N ALA A 111 -26.06 8.42 -3.97
CA ALA A 111 -25.76 7.98 -2.60
C ALA A 111 -25.45 9.21 -1.69
N PRO A 112 -26.45 10.03 -1.30
CA PRO A 112 -26.19 11.30 -0.62
C PRO A 112 -25.34 11.16 0.64
N ALA A 113 -25.78 10.41 1.64
CA ALA A 113 -25.04 10.23 2.88
C ALA A 113 -23.68 9.52 2.72
N PRO A 114 -23.53 8.45 1.92
CA PRO A 114 -22.24 7.87 1.62
C PRO A 114 -21.25 8.82 0.94
N VAL A 115 -21.69 9.67 0.02
CA VAL A 115 -20.84 10.68 -0.65
C VAL A 115 -20.37 11.74 0.34
N GLU A 116 -21.25 12.25 1.20
CA GLU A 116 -20.86 13.19 2.26
C GLU A 116 -19.89 12.54 3.27
N LEU A 117 -20.08 11.27 3.57
CA LEU A 117 -19.16 10.55 4.44
C LEU A 117 -17.77 10.38 3.78
N GLU A 118 -17.70 10.17 2.48
CA GLU A 118 -16.43 10.15 1.75
C GLU A 118 -15.76 11.53 1.78
N ARG A 119 -16.48 12.60 1.47
CA ARG A 119 -15.97 13.98 1.55
C ARG A 119 -15.42 14.30 2.94
N LEU A 120 -16.15 13.95 4.00
CA LEU A 120 -15.74 14.15 5.39
C LEU A 120 -14.46 13.36 5.72
N THR A 121 -14.39 12.10 5.34
CA THR A 121 -13.21 11.26 5.65
C THR A 121 -11.98 11.67 4.85
N ILE A 122 -12.13 12.12 3.62
CA ILE A 122 -11.07 12.75 2.82
C ILE A 122 -10.58 14.03 3.49
N ASP A 123 -11.49 14.88 4.00
CA ASP A 123 -11.11 16.08 4.74
C ASP A 123 -10.29 15.74 6.00
N TRP A 124 -10.63 14.68 6.72
CA TRP A 124 -9.80 14.22 7.86
C TRP A 124 -8.40 13.76 7.41
N ILE A 125 -8.29 13.02 6.29
CA ILE A 125 -6.98 12.61 5.75
C ILE A 125 -6.16 13.84 5.34
N ARG A 126 -6.79 14.82 4.67
CA ARG A 126 -6.19 16.10 4.32
C ARG A 126 -5.59 16.80 5.56
N GLN A 127 -6.36 16.85 6.66
CA GLN A 127 -5.91 17.46 7.92
C GLN A 127 -4.75 16.67 8.55
N ILE A 128 -4.77 15.33 8.51
CA ILE A 128 -3.68 14.48 8.99
C ILE A 128 -2.36 14.82 8.27
N LEU A 129 -2.43 15.07 6.97
CA LEU A 129 -1.27 15.42 6.15
C LEU A 129 -0.88 16.90 6.24
N GLY A 130 -1.68 17.75 6.89
CA GLY A 130 -1.41 19.18 7.04
C GLY A 130 -1.79 20.04 5.83
N PHE A 131 -2.53 19.51 4.86
CA PHE A 131 -2.97 20.30 3.70
C PHE A 131 -3.98 21.39 4.08
N GLY A 132 -3.93 22.51 3.34
CA GLY A 132 -4.88 23.62 3.48
C GLY A 132 -6.34 23.23 3.16
N PRO A 133 -7.32 24.03 3.55
CA PRO A 133 -8.75 23.69 3.46
C PRO A 133 -9.29 23.53 2.04
N GLN A 134 -8.55 23.99 1.03
CA GLN A 134 -8.95 23.86 -0.38
C GLN A 134 -8.64 22.49 -0.96
N ALA A 135 -7.69 21.74 -0.34
CA ALA A 135 -7.32 20.44 -0.83
C ALA A 135 -8.46 19.43 -0.62
N ALA A 136 -8.64 18.56 -1.60
CA ALA A 136 -9.64 17.49 -1.57
C ALA A 136 -9.12 16.27 -2.35
N GLY A 137 -9.91 15.20 -2.39
CA GLY A 137 -9.52 13.97 -3.06
C GLY A 137 -10.64 12.94 -3.11
N LEU A 138 -10.29 11.69 -3.35
CA LEU A 138 -11.25 10.59 -3.41
C LEU A 138 -10.60 9.25 -3.02
N PHE A 139 -11.42 8.31 -2.58
CA PHE A 139 -10.97 6.93 -2.37
C PHE A 139 -11.01 6.14 -3.67
N LEU A 140 -9.99 5.31 -3.84
CA LEU A 140 -9.72 4.45 -4.99
C LEU A 140 -9.41 3.02 -4.50
N SER A 141 -9.16 2.09 -5.43
CA SER A 141 -8.86 0.70 -5.07
C SER A 141 -7.46 0.49 -4.47
N GLY A 142 -6.53 1.43 -4.64
CA GLY A 142 -5.17 1.33 -4.07
C GLY A 142 -4.18 2.29 -4.72
N GLY A 143 -2.96 2.32 -4.18
CA GLY A 143 -1.90 3.25 -4.55
C GLY A 143 -1.54 3.24 -6.04
N SER A 144 -1.60 2.09 -6.71
CA SER A 144 -1.35 2.03 -8.15
C SER A 144 -2.35 2.84 -8.97
N ILE A 145 -3.63 2.81 -8.59
CA ILE A 145 -4.68 3.61 -9.23
C ILE A 145 -4.59 5.06 -8.75
N ALA A 146 -4.27 5.30 -7.47
CA ALA A 146 -4.07 6.64 -6.94
C ALA A 146 -2.92 7.36 -7.67
N ASN A 147 -1.79 6.70 -7.88
CA ASN A 147 -0.68 7.21 -8.68
C ASN A 147 -1.07 7.48 -10.15
N LEU A 148 -1.80 6.54 -10.77
CA LEU A 148 -2.27 6.72 -12.15
C LEU A 148 -3.17 7.94 -12.29
N VAL A 149 -4.14 8.08 -11.40
CA VAL A 149 -5.12 9.19 -11.40
C VAL A 149 -4.40 10.53 -11.12
N ALA A 150 -3.49 10.56 -10.13
CA ALA A 150 -2.68 11.74 -9.84
C ALA A 150 -1.82 12.18 -11.02
N LEU A 151 -1.14 11.24 -11.67
CA LEU A 151 -0.31 11.53 -12.84
C LEU A 151 -1.11 11.91 -14.09
N ALA A 152 -2.36 11.45 -14.23
CA ALA A 152 -3.26 11.91 -15.26
C ALA A 152 -3.60 13.40 -15.10
N VAL A 153 -3.88 13.83 -13.86
CA VAL A 153 -4.13 15.25 -13.55
C VAL A 153 -2.85 16.08 -13.76
N ALA A 154 -1.71 15.61 -13.26
CA ALA A 154 -0.41 16.27 -13.46
C ALA A 154 -0.08 16.48 -14.94
N ARG A 155 -0.28 15.43 -15.75
CA ARG A 155 -0.10 15.48 -17.20
C ARG A 155 -1.02 16.51 -17.85
N GLN A 156 -2.30 16.48 -17.52
CA GLN A 156 -3.28 17.41 -18.08
C GLN A 156 -2.98 18.86 -17.71
N ALA A 157 -2.51 19.09 -16.48
CA ALA A 157 -2.24 20.43 -15.96
C ALA A 157 -0.90 21.01 -16.46
N LYS A 158 0.10 20.17 -16.80
CA LYS A 158 1.48 20.62 -17.01
C LYS A 158 2.13 20.20 -18.34
N ALA A 159 1.71 19.10 -18.97
CA ALA A 159 2.35 18.59 -20.17
C ALA A 159 1.67 19.16 -21.42
N ALA A 160 2.41 19.96 -22.20
CA ALA A 160 1.91 20.52 -23.47
C ALA A 160 1.98 19.49 -24.61
N SER A 161 3.00 18.61 -24.63
CA SER A 161 3.21 17.60 -25.66
C SER A 161 3.64 16.26 -25.06
N LEU A 162 2.84 15.20 -25.27
CA LEU A 162 3.14 13.86 -24.73
C LEU A 162 4.48 13.29 -25.23
N GLY A 163 4.85 13.55 -26.48
CA GLY A 163 6.10 13.03 -27.06
C GLY A 163 7.37 13.65 -26.45
N ARG A 164 7.25 14.81 -25.82
CA ARG A 164 8.36 15.55 -25.21
C ARG A 164 8.27 15.64 -23.69
N ALA A 165 7.14 15.25 -23.10
CA ALA A 165 6.90 15.32 -21.66
C ALA A 165 7.87 14.41 -20.88
N ARG A 166 8.49 14.94 -19.81
CA ARG A 166 9.41 14.22 -18.92
C ARG A 166 8.85 14.16 -17.49
N LEU A 167 8.85 12.94 -16.95
CA LEU A 167 8.53 12.63 -15.57
C LEU A 167 9.81 12.14 -14.87
N TYR A 168 10.12 12.67 -13.68
CA TYR A 168 11.29 12.27 -12.90
C TYR A 168 10.84 11.47 -11.67
N ALA A 169 11.54 10.38 -11.40
CA ALA A 169 11.28 9.55 -10.21
C ALA A 169 12.56 8.88 -9.73
N SER A 170 12.65 8.58 -8.45
CA SER A 170 13.77 7.83 -7.88
C SER A 170 13.95 6.46 -8.55
N ALA A 171 15.19 5.97 -8.64
CA ALA A 171 15.47 4.59 -9.02
C ALA A 171 14.79 3.55 -8.10
N GLU A 172 14.45 3.95 -6.87
CA GLU A 172 13.71 3.13 -5.89
C GLU A 172 12.18 3.29 -5.96
N THR A 173 11.66 4.05 -6.92
CA THR A 173 10.20 4.29 -7.03
C THR A 173 9.43 3.01 -7.30
N HIS A 174 8.19 2.97 -6.85
CA HIS A 174 7.31 1.81 -7.10
C HIS A 174 6.97 1.69 -8.59
N HIS A 175 6.92 0.46 -9.11
CA HIS A 175 6.64 0.18 -10.53
C HIS A 175 5.30 0.75 -11.06
N SER A 176 4.37 1.13 -10.19
CA SER A 176 3.11 1.78 -10.58
C SER A 176 3.35 3.09 -11.33
N ILE A 177 4.41 3.83 -11.01
CA ILE A 177 4.77 5.08 -11.70
C ILE A 177 5.14 4.82 -13.16
N MET A 178 6.00 3.81 -13.40
CA MET A 178 6.38 3.40 -14.76
C MET A 178 5.19 2.83 -15.55
N LYS A 179 4.28 2.10 -14.88
CA LYS A 179 3.03 1.63 -15.49
C LYS A 179 2.10 2.79 -15.83
N ALA A 180 1.95 3.76 -14.94
CA ALA A 180 1.14 4.95 -15.17
C ALA A 180 1.69 5.77 -16.35
N ALA A 181 3.02 5.99 -16.42
CA ALA A 181 3.64 6.68 -17.55
C ALA A 181 3.35 5.99 -18.89
N ALA A 182 3.39 4.64 -18.91
CA ALA A 182 3.05 3.88 -20.12
C ALA A 182 1.58 4.02 -20.50
N LEU A 183 0.65 3.84 -19.54
CA LEU A 183 -0.80 3.88 -19.76
C LEU A 183 -1.30 5.27 -20.16
N LEU A 184 -0.67 6.32 -19.63
CA LEU A 184 -1.03 7.71 -19.91
C LEU A 184 -0.45 8.22 -21.25
N GLY A 185 0.27 7.39 -22.01
CA GLY A 185 0.86 7.79 -23.30
C GLY A 185 2.12 8.65 -23.18
N ILE A 186 2.63 8.88 -21.96
CA ILE A 186 3.93 9.53 -21.72
C ILE A 186 5.05 8.63 -22.26
N GLY A 187 4.94 7.32 -22.05
CA GLY A 187 5.94 6.33 -22.41
C GLY A 187 6.96 6.09 -21.28
N ARG A 188 7.35 4.83 -21.08
CA ARG A 188 8.32 4.45 -20.04
C ARG A 188 9.68 5.12 -20.21
N GLN A 189 10.10 5.35 -21.45
CA GLN A 189 11.37 6.00 -21.80
C GLN A 189 11.41 7.48 -21.38
N ASN A 190 10.24 8.07 -21.16
CA ASN A 190 10.10 9.47 -20.73
C ASN A 190 9.92 9.61 -19.21
N ALA A 191 9.88 8.49 -18.50
CA ALA A 191 9.99 8.45 -17.04
C ALA A 191 11.48 8.28 -16.67
N VAL A 192 12.11 9.38 -16.32
CA VAL A 192 13.56 9.50 -16.08
C VAL A 192 13.86 9.06 -14.67
N LEU A 193 14.69 8.02 -14.51
CA LEU A 193 15.12 7.55 -13.20
C LEU A 193 16.27 8.43 -12.69
N VAL A 194 16.09 8.98 -11.50
CA VAL A 194 17.07 9.77 -10.76
C VAL A 194 17.83 8.86 -9.81
N ALA A 195 19.16 9.03 -9.75
CA ALA A 195 20.01 8.26 -8.84
C ALA A 195 19.64 8.53 -7.37
N VAL A 196 20.00 7.58 -6.52
CA VAL A 196 19.81 7.67 -5.06
C VAL A 196 21.16 7.82 -4.35
N ASP A 197 21.11 8.36 -3.13
CA ASP A 197 22.25 8.44 -2.24
C ASP A 197 22.47 7.13 -1.45
N GLU A 198 23.41 7.13 -0.51
CA GLU A 198 23.73 5.99 0.36
C GLU A 198 22.57 5.60 1.28
N ARG A 199 21.61 6.51 1.52
CA ARG A 199 20.39 6.27 2.28
C ARG A 199 19.21 5.87 1.40
N LEU A 200 19.45 5.66 0.09
CA LEU A 200 18.46 5.26 -0.92
C LEU A 200 17.36 6.32 -1.15
N LYS A 201 17.70 7.60 -0.92
CA LYS A 201 16.87 8.76 -1.20
C LYS A 201 17.27 9.40 -2.53
N ILE A 202 16.32 10.06 -3.18
CA ILE A 202 16.57 10.78 -4.45
C ILE A 202 17.70 11.82 -4.27
N ARG A 203 18.65 11.80 -5.18
CA ARG A 203 19.74 12.80 -5.22
C ARG A 203 19.26 14.06 -5.91
N ILE A 204 19.25 15.16 -5.17
CA ILE A 204 18.77 16.46 -5.66
C ILE A 204 19.67 17.01 -6.78
N ASP A 205 20.99 16.85 -6.66
CA ASP A 205 21.96 17.25 -7.68
C ASP A 205 21.76 16.50 -9.01
N ASP A 206 21.51 15.19 -8.97
CA ASP A 206 21.22 14.39 -10.17
C ASP A 206 19.86 14.75 -10.78
N LEU A 207 18.85 15.02 -9.93
CA LEU A 207 17.53 15.48 -10.38
C LEU A 207 17.66 16.79 -11.17
N VAL A 208 18.32 17.80 -10.62
CA VAL A 208 18.54 19.10 -11.26
C VAL A 208 19.34 18.94 -12.56
N ALA A 209 20.44 18.17 -12.54
CA ALA A 209 21.25 17.92 -13.73
C ALA A 209 20.43 17.30 -14.87
N LYS A 210 19.56 16.32 -14.58
CA LYS A 210 18.69 15.67 -15.57
C LYS A 210 17.63 16.63 -16.12
N ILE A 211 17.01 17.43 -15.25
CA ILE A 211 16.05 18.46 -15.70
C ILE A 211 16.70 19.44 -16.68
N LEU A 212 17.87 19.95 -16.33
CA LEU A 212 18.59 20.91 -17.18
C LEU A 212 19.04 20.29 -18.51
N ALA A 213 19.51 19.05 -18.51
CA ALA A 213 19.86 18.32 -19.73
C ALA A 213 18.64 18.12 -20.63
N ASP A 214 17.50 17.67 -20.10
CA ASP A 214 16.26 17.48 -20.85
C ASP A 214 15.73 18.80 -21.43
N LEU A 215 15.78 19.90 -20.66
CA LEU A 215 15.41 21.23 -21.16
C LEU A 215 16.31 21.67 -22.34
N ASN A 216 17.63 21.45 -22.25
CA ASN A 216 18.56 21.76 -23.31
C ASN A 216 18.30 20.91 -24.57
N ASP A 217 17.89 19.66 -24.42
CA ASP A 217 17.54 18.73 -25.50
C ASP A 217 16.12 18.96 -26.05
N GLY A 218 15.41 19.96 -25.53
CA GLY A 218 14.08 20.38 -25.99
C GLY A 218 12.94 19.50 -25.47
N TYR A 219 13.16 18.71 -24.42
CA TYR A 219 12.09 18.03 -23.71
C TYR A 219 11.33 18.98 -22.77
N GLU A 220 10.20 18.53 -22.27
CA GLU A 220 9.28 19.29 -21.42
C GLU A 220 9.15 18.61 -20.04
N PRO A 221 10.04 18.93 -19.07
CA PRO A 221 9.86 18.51 -17.70
C PRO A 221 8.50 18.96 -17.16
N PHE A 222 7.66 18.03 -16.64
CA PHE A 222 6.33 18.38 -16.14
C PHE A 222 6.05 17.88 -14.71
N CYS A 223 6.72 16.83 -14.27
CA CYS A 223 6.40 16.20 -12.98
C CYS A 223 7.63 15.57 -12.34
N VAL A 224 7.74 15.69 -11.02
CA VAL A 224 8.64 14.90 -10.18
C VAL A 224 7.82 14.10 -9.18
N VAL A 225 8.17 12.81 -9.03
CA VAL A 225 7.57 11.89 -8.04
C VAL A 225 8.55 11.66 -6.90
N ALA A 226 8.20 12.13 -5.72
CA ALA A 226 8.90 11.86 -4.47
C ALA A 226 8.28 10.65 -3.76
N ASN A 227 9.07 9.92 -2.98
CA ASN A 227 8.60 8.79 -2.20
C ASN A 227 8.49 9.16 -0.71
N ALA A 228 7.33 8.94 -0.13
CA ALA A 228 7.14 8.98 1.31
C ALA A 228 7.14 7.55 1.88
N GLY A 229 8.28 6.88 1.74
CA GLY A 229 8.53 5.48 2.04
C GLY A 229 8.62 4.61 0.79
N THR A 230 9.85 4.35 0.31
CA THR A 230 10.09 3.46 -0.84
C THR A 230 9.67 2.03 -0.54
N VAL A 231 9.22 1.30 -1.56
CA VAL A 231 8.71 -0.08 -1.38
C VAL A 231 9.81 -1.05 -0.95
N ASN A 232 11.06 -0.85 -1.36
CA ASN A 232 12.16 -1.78 -1.04
C ASN A 232 12.69 -1.58 0.37
N THR A 233 12.98 -0.33 0.77
CA THR A 233 13.74 -0.02 2.00
C THR A 233 13.00 0.90 2.97
N GLY A 234 11.91 1.51 2.54
CA GLY A 234 11.15 2.45 3.38
C GLY A 234 11.75 3.85 3.47
N ALA A 235 12.76 4.16 2.66
CA ALA A 235 13.38 5.48 2.63
C ALA A 235 12.36 6.57 2.26
N VAL A 236 12.43 7.71 2.97
CA VAL A 236 11.58 8.89 2.71
C VAL A 236 12.46 9.96 2.09
N ASP A 237 12.11 10.41 0.90
CA ASP A 237 12.83 11.47 0.17
C ASP A 237 12.75 12.82 0.92
N ASP A 238 13.69 13.72 0.64
CA ASP A 238 13.62 15.11 1.14
C ASP A 238 12.55 15.89 0.37
N LEU A 239 11.31 15.87 0.91
CA LEU A 239 10.15 16.47 0.27
C LEU A 239 10.27 17.99 0.15
N VAL A 240 10.99 18.64 1.07
CA VAL A 240 11.21 20.10 1.04
C VAL A 240 12.15 20.45 -0.10
N ALA A 241 13.29 19.79 -0.21
CA ALA A 241 14.25 20.04 -1.28
C ALA A 241 13.66 19.72 -2.66
N ILE A 242 12.88 18.63 -2.79
CA ILE A 242 12.18 18.30 -4.05
C ILE A 242 11.14 19.37 -4.40
N ARG A 243 10.42 19.93 -3.39
CA ARG A 243 9.46 21.02 -3.63
C ARG A 243 10.15 22.27 -4.15
N GLU A 244 11.33 22.60 -3.61
CA GLU A 244 12.13 23.75 -4.09
C GLU A 244 12.48 23.58 -5.57
N VAL A 245 13.02 22.43 -5.96
CA VAL A 245 13.32 22.11 -7.37
C VAL A 245 12.05 22.15 -8.24
N ALA A 246 10.95 21.59 -7.75
CA ALA A 246 9.69 21.61 -8.50
C ALA A 246 9.15 23.04 -8.71
N ASN A 247 9.31 23.92 -7.73
CA ASN A 247 8.94 25.34 -7.85
C ASN A 247 9.83 26.07 -8.88
N GLU A 248 11.15 25.87 -8.80
CA GLU A 248 12.11 26.53 -9.69
C GLU A 248 11.87 26.18 -11.15
N HIS A 249 11.53 24.93 -11.44
CA HIS A 249 11.32 24.43 -12.81
C HIS A 249 9.85 24.31 -13.21
N GLY A 250 8.90 24.76 -12.40
CA GLY A 250 7.47 24.76 -12.71
C GLY A 250 6.83 23.36 -12.77
N LEU A 251 7.45 22.36 -12.13
CA LEU A 251 6.98 20.96 -12.13
C LEU A 251 5.81 20.73 -11.18
N TRP A 252 5.00 19.72 -11.52
CA TRP A 252 4.07 19.11 -10.57
C TRP A 252 4.85 18.21 -9.60
N MET A 253 4.68 18.39 -8.31
CA MET A 253 5.23 17.48 -7.31
C MET A 253 4.16 16.48 -6.89
N HIS A 254 4.33 15.22 -7.26
CA HIS A 254 3.53 14.10 -6.75
C HIS A 254 4.30 13.36 -5.66
N VAL A 255 3.63 12.98 -4.57
CA VAL A 255 4.22 12.15 -3.51
C VAL A 255 3.55 10.78 -3.51
N ASP A 256 4.33 9.73 -3.81
CA ASP A 256 3.88 8.35 -3.53
C ASP A 256 4.08 8.03 -2.05
N GLY A 257 3.03 8.24 -1.29
CA GLY A 257 2.92 7.93 0.13
C GLY A 257 2.13 6.66 0.43
N SER A 258 1.89 5.84 -0.59
CA SER A 258 1.05 4.63 -0.49
C SER A 258 1.44 3.70 0.66
N TYR A 259 2.74 3.58 0.94
CA TYR A 259 3.20 2.82 2.09
C TYR A 259 3.32 3.68 3.34
N GLY A 260 4.13 4.74 3.30
CA GLY A 260 4.70 5.34 4.50
C GLY A 260 3.95 6.56 5.03
N ALA A 261 3.13 7.27 4.23
CA ALA A 261 2.63 8.57 4.63
C ALA A 261 1.79 8.57 5.93
N PHE A 262 1.08 7.48 6.25
CA PHE A 262 0.36 7.39 7.53
C PHE A 262 1.27 7.24 8.75
N ALA A 263 2.59 7.00 8.55
CA ALA A 263 3.54 7.08 9.68
C ALA A 263 3.70 8.50 10.23
N ILE A 264 3.19 9.53 9.57
CA ILE A 264 3.06 10.90 10.11
C ILE A 264 2.27 10.93 11.43
N LEU A 265 1.42 9.94 11.69
CA LEU A 265 0.68 9.78 12.96
C LEU A 265 1.60 9.37 14.11
N ALA A 266 2.73 8.74 13.82
CA ALA A 266 3.73 8.37 14.82
C ALA A 266 4.65 9.55 15.11
N ARG A 267 4.82 9.88 16.39
CA ARG A 267 5.64 11.04 16.81
C ARG A 267 7.09 10.92 16.34
N SER A 268 7.66 9.73 16.41
CA SER A 268 9.05 9.46 16.05
C SER A 268 9.34 9.54 14.55
N ALA A 269 8.32 9.42 13.68
CA ALA A 269 8.48 9.47 12.24
C ALA A 269 7.98 10.77 11.59
N ARG A 270 7.22 11.59 12.33
CA ARG A 270 6.56 12.80 11.79
C ARG A 270 7.51 13.74 11.04
N ALA A 271 8.73 13.92 11.55
CA ALA A 271 9.71 14.81 10.95
C ALA A 271 10.14 14.39 9.53
N PHE A 272 10.06 13.11 9.19
CA PHE A 272 10.38 12.64 7.83
C PHE A 272 9.44 13.17 6.76
N PHE A 273 8.21 13.56 7.14
CA PHE A 273 7.16 14.00 6.22
C PHE A 273 7.03 15.53 6.13
N ALA A 274 8.00 16.29 6.62
CA ALA A 274 8.04 17.74 6.46
C ALA A 274 7.97 18.11 4.97
N GLY A 275 7.07 19.00 4.60
CA GLY A 275 6.84 19.42 3.21
C GLY A 275 5.82 18.56 2.43
N ILE A 276 5.26 17.48 3.00
CA ILE A 276 4.25 16.67 2.31
C ILE A 276 3.00 17.49 1.96
N GLU A 277 2.63 18.45 2.81
CA GLU A 277 1.51 19.37 2.63
C GLU A 277 1.69 20.34 1.46
N GLN A 278 2.90 20.45 0.95
CA GLN A 278 3.24 21.31 -0.19
C GLN A 278 3.15 20.57 -1.53
N ALA A 279 2.98 19.24 -1.52
CA ALA A 279 2.83 18.47 -2.74
C ALA A 279 1.58 18.91 -3.52
N ASP A 280 1.61 18.80 -4.86
CA ASP A 280 0.44 19.06 -5.70
C ASP A 280 -0.55 17.90 -5.63
N SER A 281 -0.04 16.66 -5.42
CA SER A 281 -0.85 15.48 -5.12
C SER A 281 -0.11 14.47 -4.26
N VAL A 282 -0.87 13.70 -3.47
CA VAL A 282 -0.34 12.60 -2.63
C VAL A 282 -1.20 11.35 -2.84
N ALA A 283 -0.56 10.22 -3.12
CA ALA A 283 -1.19 8.90 -3.11
C ALA A 283 -0.99 8.22 -1.76
N LEU A 284 -2.02 7.53 -1.26
CA LEU A 284 -2.06 6.91 0.07
C LEU A 284 -2.79 5.57 0.00
N ASP A 285 -2.41 4.61 0.86
CA ASP A 285 -3.15 3.36 1.03
C ASP A 285 -3.61 3.15 2.47
N PRO A 286 -4.84 3.58 2.83
CA PRO A 286 -5.41 3.27 4.14
C PRO A 286 -5.43 1.76 4.45
N HIS A 287 -5.54 0.89 3.43
CA HIS A 287 -5.44 -0.55 3.61
C HIS A 287 -4.04 -1.07 3.97
N LYS A 288 -3.01 -0.21 3.96
CA LYS A 288 -1.67 -0.53 4.45
C LYS A 288 -1.55 -0.10 5.93
N TRP A 289 -1.15 1.11 6.23
CA TRP A 289 -0.80 1.49 7.60
C TRP A 289 -1.93 2.10 8.44
N LEU A 290 -3.17 2.17 7.92
CA LEU A 290 -4.36 2.29 8.76
C LEU A 290 -5.02 0.95 9.07
N TYR A 291 -4.36 -0.17 8.74
CA TYR A 291 -4.82 -1.53 9.08
C TYR A 291 -6.25 -1.84 8.61
N LEU A 292 -6.65 -1.31 7.48
CA LEU A 292 -7.95 -1.60 6.88
C LEU A 292 -7.90 -2.81 5.94
N PRO A 293 -8.99 -3.57 5.81
CA PRO A 293 -9.07 -4.61 4.79
C PRO A 293 -8.91 -4.04 3.37
N VAL A 294 -8.28 -4.79 2.49
CA VAL A 294 -8.21 -4.49 1.04
C VAL A 294 -9.65 -4.51 0.48
N ASP A 295 -10.08 -3.52 -0.35
CA ASP A 295 -9.27 -2.48 -0.93
C ASP A 295 -9.69 -1.08 -0.45
N VAL A 296 -8.73 -0.21 -0.20
CA VAL A 296 -8.93 1.23 -0.11
C VAL A 296 -7.59 1.96 -0.30
N GLY A 297 -7.47 2.69 -1.41
CA GLY A 297 -6.46 3.69 -1.69
C GLY A 297 -7.08 5.08 -1.64
N CYS A 298 -6.27 6.11 -1.71
CA CYS A 298 -6.69 7.50 -1.66
C CYS A 298 -5.74 8.37 -2.48
N VAL A 299 -6.26 9.40 -3.12
CA VAL A 299 -5.49 10.50 -3.66
C VAL A 299 -5.98 11.81 -3.06
N ILE A 300 -5.05 12.67 -2.66
CA ILE A 300 -5.32 14.06 -2.26
C ILE A 300 -4.68 14.99 -3.29
N TYR A 301 -5.42 15.99 -3.73
CA TYR A 301 -4.96 17.08 -4.58
C TYR A 301 -4.95 18.38 -3.76
N ARG A 302 -3.88 19.16 -3.93
CA ARG A 302 -3.80 20.50 -3.35
C ARG A 302 -4.79 21.46 -4.04
N GLN A 303 -5.00 21.27 -5.35
CA GLN A 303 -5.92 22.02 -6.21
C GLN A 303 -6.85 21.03 -6.93
N PRO A 304 -7.92 20.56 -6.26
CA PRO A 304 -8.82 19.54 -6.79
C PRO A 304 -9.58 19.99 -8.04
N GLU A 305 -9.75 21.30 -8.25
CA GLU A 305 -10.39 21.90 -9.42
C GLU A 305 -9.66 21.59 -10.73
N LEU A 306 -8.42 21.11 -10.68
CA LEU A 306 -7.68 20.69 -11.86
C LEU A 306 -8.03 19.27 -12.33
N ALA A 307 -8.62 18.43 -11.45
CA ALA A 307 -8.92 17.05 -11.78
C ALA A 307 -10.02 16.89 -12.86
N PRO A 308 -11.12 17.66 -12.87
CA PRO A 308 -12.13 17.56 -13.92
C PRO A 308 -11.59 17.70 -15.34
N ALA A 309 -10.59 18.53 -15.56
CA ALA A 309 -9.97 18.68 -16.88
C ALA A 309 -9.35 17.37 -17.45
N ALA A 310 -9.04 16.43 -16.57
CA ALA A 310 -8.48 15.12 -16.95
C ALA A 310 -9.56 14.02 -17.12
N PHE A 311 -10.73 14.16 -16.48
CA PHE A 311 -11.69 13.05 -16.37
C PHE A 311 -13.10 13.40 -16.80
N MET A 312 -13.50 14.68 -16.73
CA MET A 312 -14.87 15.06 -17.04
C MET A 312 -15.19 14.84 -18.53
N LEU A 313 -16.28 14.14 -18.78
CA LEU A 313 -16.88 13.97 -20.09
C LEU A 313 -18.36 14.32 -19.99
N GLU A 314 -18.80 15.27 -20.80
CA GLU A 314 -20.23 15.58 -20.88
C GLU A 314 -20.99 14.44 -21.55
N ALA A 315 -21.85 13.76 -20.81
CA ALA A 315 -22.80 12.80 -21.35
C ALA A 315 -24.23 13.19 -20.95
N GLU A 316 -25.18 13.02 -21.86
CA GLU A 316 -26.57 13.44 -21.63
C GLU A 316 -27.21 12.80 -20.39
N TYR A 317 -26.92 11.51 -20.12
CA TYR A 317 -27.47 10.78 -19.00
C TYR A 317 -26.84 11.14 -17.64
N THR A 318 -25.69 11.85 -17.64
CA THR A 318 -25.03 12.36 -16.43
C THR A 318 -25.39 13.81 -16.15
N ARG A 319 -26.12 14.47 -17.06
CA ARG A 319 -26.50 15.89 -16.92
C ARG A 319 -27.48 16.08 -15.76
N ILE A 320 -27.02 16.78 -14.73
CA ILE A 320 -27.85 17.14 -13.59
C ILE A 320 -28.71 18.35 -13.98
N ILE A 321 -30.05 18.20 -13.92
CA ILE A 321 -31.01 19.17 -14.45
C ILE A 321 -31.39 20.22 -13.40
N GLU A 322 -31.09 20.01 -12.10
CA GLU A 322 -31.47 20.91 -11.02
C GLU A 322 -30.27 21.63 -10.39
N GLU A 323 -30.50 22.91 -10.06
CA GLU A 323 -29.47 23.80 -9.53
C GLU A 323 -29.33 23.68 -8.00
N GLY A 324 -28.19 23.13 -7.54
CA GLY A 324 -27.71 23.17 -6.16
C GLY A 324 -26.27 22.72 -6.15
N ALA A 325 -25.32 23.58 -5.80
CA ALA A 325 -23.90 23.35 -6.01
C ALA A 325 -23.39 22.05 -5.33
N ASP A 326 -23.87 21.71 -4.13
CA ASP A 326 -23.47 20.48 -3.42
C ASP A 326 -24.15 19.22 -3.95
N GLU A 327 -25.40 19.32 -4.40
CA GLU A 327 -26.18 18.22 -4.95
C GLU A 327 -25.79 17.84 -6.37
N THR A 328 -24.99 18.67 -7.03
CA THR A 328 -24.42 18.42 -8.36
C THR A 328 -23.07 17.71 -8.32
N PHE A 329 -22.48 17.53 -7.12
CA PHE A 329 -21.17 16.90 -6.97
C PHE A 329 -21.16 15.44 -7.49
N ALA A 330 -20.13 15.11 -8.28
CA ALA A 330 -19.93 13.78 -8.84
C ALA A 330 -18.45 13.37 -8.78
N PHE A 331 -18.18 12.21 -8.17
CA PHE A 331 -16.81 11.68 -8.08
C PHE A 331 -16.25 11.24 -9.44
N TRP A 332 -17.08 10.90 -10.43
CA TRP A 332 -16.59 10.55 -11.77
C TRP A 332 -15.83 11.67 -12.47
N ASP A 333 -16.06 12.94 -12.08
CA ASP A 333 -15.32 14.10 -12.61
C ASP A 333 -13.90 14.19 -12.04
N TYR A 334 -13.58 13.43 -10.99
CA TYR A 334 -12.31 13.47 -10.27
C TYR A 334 -11.48 12.20 -10.41
N GLY A 335 -11.96 11.18 -11.10
CA GLY A 335 -11.28 9.89 -11.25
C GLY A 335 -11.86 8.98 -12.34
N LEU A 336 -11.31 7.77 -12.46
CA LEU A 336 -11.63 6.83 -13.52
C LEU A 336 -12.90 6.00 -13.28
N GLU A 337 -13.31 5.84 -12.01
CA GLU A 337 -14.37 4.90 -11.64
C GLU A 337 -15.75 5.55 -11.75
N LEU A 338 -16.63 5.01 -12.58
CA LEU A 338 -18.05 5.38 -12.58
C LEU A 338 -18.81 4.64 -11.47
N SER A 339 -18.66 3.31 -11.38
CA SER A 339 -19.22 2.53 -10.28
C SER A 339 -18.21 2.46 -9.15
N ARG A 340 -18.55 3.04 -7.98
CA ARG A 340 -17.65 3.20 -6.84
C ARG A 340 -18.22 2.55 -5.59
N ARG A 341 -17.41 1.66 -4.96
CA ARG A 341 -17.75 1.06 -3.67
C ARG A 341 -17.74 2.08 -2.54
N PHE A 342 -18.50 1.82 -1.50
CA PHE A 342 -18.53 2.63 -0.27
C PHE A 342 -17.29 2.38 0.61
N ARG A 343 -16.08 2.68 0.07
CA ARG A 343 -14.80 2.51 0.76
C ARG A 343 -14.65 3.42 1.98
N ALA A 344 -15.28 4.59 1.94
CA ALA A 344 -15.24 5.57 3.02
C ALA A 344 -15.76 5.04 4.35
N LEU A 345 -16.74 4.13 4.35
CA LEU A 345 -17.36 3.64 5.58
C LEU A 345 -16.34 2.98 6.52
N LYS A 346 -15.44 2.14 5.98
CA LYS A 346 -14.42 1.49 6.81
C LYS A 346 -13.36 2.47 7.32
N VAL A 347 -13.02 3.49 6.55
CA VAL A 347 -12.10 4.56 7.00
C VAL A 347 -12.76 5.36 8.12
N TRP A 348 -14.00 5.78 7.93
CA TRP A 348 -14.77 6.52 8.93
C TRP A 348 -14.94 5.73 10.22
N MET A 349 -15.38 4.46 10.14
CA MET A 349 -15.56 3.61 11.32
C MET A 349 -14.25 3.40 12.08
N LEU A 350 -13.13 3.20 11.38
CA LEU A 350 -11.84 3.06 12.01
C LEU A 350 -11.42 4.34 12.74
N LEU A 351 -11.45 5.49 12.05
CA LEU A 351 -11.03 6.76 12.62
C LEU A 351 -11.91 7.18 13.80
N ARG A 352 -13.21 6.93 13.73
CA ARG A 352 -14.15 7.22 14.85
C ARG A 352 -14.06 6.20 15.98
N GLY A 353 -13.89 4.92 15.66
CA GLY A 353 -13.91 3.84 16.65
C GLY A 353 -12.57 3.63 17.38
N VAL A 354 -11.44 3.89 16.69
CA VAL A 354 -10.09 3.72 17.24
C VAL A 354 -9.44 5.06 17.60
N GLY A 355 -9.59 6.06 16.73
CA GLY A 355 -9.01 7.38 16.89
C GLY A 355 -7.54 7.47 16.50
N LEU A 356 -7.09 8.69 16.14
CA LEU A 356 -5.73 8.94 15.64
C LEU A 356 -4.64 8.62 16.66
N GLN A 357 -4.91 8.86 17.95
CA GLN A 357 -3.93 8.61 19.00
C GLN A 357 -3.58 7.13 19.11
N GLN A 358 -4.58 6.25 19.12
CA GLN A 358 -4.38 4.80 19.17
C GLN A 358 -3.70 4.26 17.91
N LEU A 359 -4.09 4.78 16.73
CA LEU A 359 -3.43 4.45 15.47
C LEU A 359 -1.95 4.88 15.49
N GLY A 360 -1.66 6.08 16.01
CA GLY A 360 -0.28 6.54 16.20
C GLY A 360 0.53 5.60 17.10
N VAL A 361 -0.04 5.14 18.21
CA VAL A 361 0.61 4.14 19.10
C VAL A 361 0.87 2.82 18.37
N ALA A 362 -0.08 2.32 17.59
CA ALA A 362 0.10 1.08 16.83
C ALA A 362 1.23 1.22 15.79
N ILE A 363 1.32 2.36 15.12
CA ILE A 363 2.39 2.66 14.16
C ILE A 363 3.74 2.78 14.88
N GLU A 364 3.81 3.49 16.03
CA GLU A 364 5.04 3.54 16.85
C GLU A 364 5.54 2.16 17.25
N ASN A 365 4.64 1.23 17.60
CA ASN A 365 5.01 -0.14 17.90
C ASN A 365 5.61 -0.86 16.69
N ASN A 366 5.06 -0.65 15.48
CA ASN A 366 5.64 -1.22 14.26
C ASN A 366 7.03 -0.67 13.97
N LEU A 367 7.24 0.65 14.13
CA LEU A 367 8.53 1.30 14.01
C LEU A 367 9.53 0.76 15.05
N ALA A 368 9.08 0.59 16.30
CA ALA A 368 9.89 0.03 17.38
C ALA A 368 10.32 -1.42 17.08
N CYS A 369 9.43 -2.25 16.55
CA CYS A 369 9.75 -3.62 16.13
C CYS A 369 10.84 -3.64 15.05
N ALA A 370 10.74 -2.81 14.02
CA ALA A 370 11.73 -2.74 12.95
C ALA A 370 13.11 -2.27 13.47
N ARG A 371 13.14 -1.22 14.30
CA ARG A 371 14.38 -0.76 14.95
C ARG A 371 14.97 -1.78 15.92
N HIS A 372 14.11 -2.55 16.60
CA HIS A 372 14.59 -3.63 17.46
C HIS A 372 15.30 -4.71 16.65
N LEU A 373 14.72 -5.12 15.50
CA LEU A 373 15.40 -6.06 14.59
C LEU A 373 16.75 -5.51 14.11
N GLU A 374 16.81 -4.24 13.68
CA GLU A 374 18.07 -3.59 13.30
C GLU A 374 19.12 -3.70 14.41
N SER A 375 18.72 -3.38 15.65
CA SER A 375 19.62 -3.50 16.82
C SER A 375 20.07 -4.94 17.09
N LEU A 376 19.21 -5.94 16.89
CA LEU A 376 19.54 -7.35 17.02
C LEU A 376 20.54 -7.79 15.94
N VAL A 377 20.31 -7.41 14.70
CA VAL A 377 21.21 -7.69 13.57
C VAL A 377 22.57 -7.06 13.78
N GLN A 378 22.64 -5.77 14.19
CA GLN A 378 23.89 -5.06 14.46
C GLN A 378 24.73 -5.67 15.59
N LYS A 379 24.09 -6.36 16.53
CA LYS A 379 24.75 -7.07 17.65
C LYS A 379 25.09 -8.51 17.35
N SER A 380 24.68 -9.03 16.19
CA SER A 380 24.93 -10.41 15.76
C SER A 380 26.12 -10.50 14.83
N ASP A 381 26.94 -11.54 15.00
CA ASP A 381 28.07 -11.80 14.11
C ASP A 381 27.68 -12.57 12.83
N ASP A 382 26.43 -13.03 12.76
CA ASP A 382 25.92 -13.90 11.67
C ASP A 382 24.86 -13.21 10.79
N PHE A 383 24.65 -11.90 10.96
CA PHE A 383 23.76 -11.10 10.13
C PHE A 383 24.39 -9.76 9.74
N GLU A 384 23.94 -9.18 8.61
CA GLU A 384 24.37 -7.86 8.13
C GLU A 384 23.17 -7.04 7.66
N MET A 385 23.03 -5.79 8.15
CA MET A 385 22.08 -4.83 7.59
C MET A 385 22.56 -4.34 6.21
N LEU A 386 21.64 -4.25 5.25
CA LEU A 386 21.92 -3.75 3.90
C LEU A 386 21.37 -2.33 3.62
N ALA A 387 20.44 -1.87 4.45
CA ALA A 387 19.89 -0.51 4.38
C ALA A 387 19.55 0.00 5.79
N PRO A 388 19.56 1.32 6.02
CA PRO A 388 19.06 1.92 7.26
C PRO A 388 17.56 1.65 7.44
N VAL A 389 17.10 1.53 8.68
CA VAL A 389 15.68 1.39 9.02
C VAL A 389 15.10 2.76 9.37
N GLU A 390 14.47 3.43 8.40
CA GLU A 390 13.80 4.73 8.64
C GLU A 390 12.36 4.56 9.14
N LEU A 391 11.59 3.70 8.46
CA LEU A 391 10.22 3.34 8.83
C LEU A 391 10.16 1.89 9.34
N SER A 392 9.21 1.09 8.87
CA SER A 392 9.02 -0.28 9.35
C SER A 392 9.52 -1.37 8.39
N ILE A 393 10.26 -0.99 7.34
CA ILE A 393 10.93 -1.91 6.44
C ILE A 393 12.38 -2.10 6.89
N PHE A 394 12.85 -3.35 6.82
CA PHE A 394 14.23 -3.72 7.08
C PHE A 394 14.74 -4.66 5.98
N CYS A 395 15.99 -4.45 5.58
CA CYS A 395 16.71 -5.24 4.58
C CYS A 395 18.02 -5.72 5.18
N PHE A 396 18.21 -7.02 5.27
CA PHE A 396 19.39 -7.64 5.88
C PHE A 396 19.71 -8.94 5.18
N ARG A 397 20.84 -9.57 5.51
CA ARG A 397 21.17 -10.91 5.05
C ARG A 397 21.80 -11.74 6.18
N TYR A 398 21.68 -13.04 6.06
CA TYR A 398 22.36 -14.00 6.92
C TYR A 398 23.76 -14.27 6.38
N LEU A 399 24.77 -14.09 7.22
CA LEU A 399 26.20 -14.20 6.88
C LEU A 399 26.93 -15.00 7.97
N PRO A 400 26.68 -16.32 8.08
CA PRO A 400 27.34 -17.15 9.06
C PRO A 400 28.82 -17.31 8.74
N SER A 401 29.62 -17.76 9.74
CA SER A 401 31.09 -17.93 9.62
C SER A 401 31.50 -18.81 8.46
N GLN A 402 30.69 -19.80 8.05
CA GLN A 402 30.93 -20.66 6.90
C GLN A 402 30.96 -19.91 5.56
N LEU A 403 30.36 -18.73 5.49
CA LEU A 403 30.37 -17.86 4.31
C LEU A 403 31.44 -16.75 4.38
N THR A 404 32.29 -16.77 5.44
CA THR A 404 33.39 -15.81 5.56
C THR A 404 34.37 -16.00 4.39
N GLY A 405 34.59 -14.92 3.61
CA GLY A 405 35.45 -14.97 2.42
C GLY A 405 34.79 -15.54 1.16
N ALA A 406 33.51 -15.93 1.22
CA ALA A 406 32.76 -16.33 0.04
C ALA A 406 32.52 -15.12 -0.91
N THR A 407 32.30 -15.40 -2.20
CA THR A 407 31.99 -14.35 -3.17
C THR A 407 30.60 -13.74 -2.89
N PRO A 408 30.36 -12.48 -3.27
CA PRO A 408 29.03 -11.86 -3.14
C PRO A 408 27.92 -12.73 -3.74
N GLN A 409 28.16 -13.34 -4.89
CA GLN A 409 27.21 -14.21 -5.60
C GLN A 409 26.87 -15.48 -4.79
N THR A 410 27.87 -16.07 -4.10
CA THR A 410 27.65 -17.23 -3.23
C THR A 410 26.78 -16.86 -2.04
N VAL A 411 27.05 -15.70 -1.42
CA VAL A 411 26.26 -15.20 -0.29
C VAL A 411 24.82 -14.90 -0.73
N ASP A 412 24.63 -14.28 -1.89
CA ASP A 412 23.31 -13.97 -2.44
C ASP A 412 22.51 -15.25 -2.74
N ALA A 413 23.12 -16.24 -3.41
CA ALA A 413 22.49 -17.53 -3.72
C ALA A 413 22.07 -18.29 -2.45
N PHE A 414 22.91 -18.27 -1.40
CA PHE A 414 22.58 -18.88 -0.12
C PHE A 414 21.36 -18.21 0.53
N ASN A 415 21.33 -16.86 0.57
CA ASN A 415 20.22 -16.13 1.16
C ASN A 415 18.92 -16.27 0.35
N GLU A 416 18.99 -16.44 -0.97
CA GLU A 416 17.84 -16.77 -1.81
C GLU A 416 17.27 -18.15 -1.45
N GLN A 417 18.12 -19.17 -1.29
CA GLN A 417 17.68 -20.50 -0.86
C GLN A 417 17.11 -20.47 0.57
N LEU A 418 17.75 -19.72 1.48
CA LEU A 418 17.28 -19.54 2.86
C LEU A 418 15.89 -18.90 2.91
N LEU A 419 15.63 -17.88 2.07
CA LEU A 419 14.31 -17.26 1.95
C LEU A 419 13.25 -18.28 1.54
N VAL A 420 13.54 -19.07 0.49
CA VAL A 420 12.60 -20.11 0.00
C VAL A 420 12.36 -21.17 1.08
N ALA A 421 13.42 -21.59 1.79
CA ALA A 421 13.32 -22.55 2.88
C ALA A 421 12.47 -22.01 4.05
N LEU A 422 12.67 -20.75 4.47
CA LEU A 422 11.86 -20.10 5.50
C LEU A 422 10.37 -20.02 5.12
N GLN A 423 10.10 -19.63 3.87
CA GLN A 423 8.72 -19.57 3.36
C GLN A 423 8.05 -20.96 3.37
N ARG A 424 8.78 -22.02 3.02
CA ARG A 424 8.27 -23.41 3.07
C ARG A 424 8.10 -23.93 4.49
N ASP A 425 8.96 -23.54 5.42
CA ASP A 425 8.84 -23.86 6.84
C ASP A 425 7.55 -23.25 7.42
N GLY A 426 7.21 -22.05 7.02
CA GLY A 426 5.95 -21.37 7.36
C GLY A 426 5.91 -20.77 8.76
N SER A 427 7.01 -20.77 9.53
CA SER A 427 7.08 -20.17 10.87
C SER A 427 7.07 -18.64 10.83
N SER A 428 7.72 -18.06 9.82
CA SER A 428 7.78 -16.63 9.51
C SER A 428 7.80 -16.45 8.00
N TYR A 429 7.40 -15.26 7.50
CA TYR A 429 7.41 -14.99 6.07
C TYR A 429 8.11 -13.67 5.77
N LEU A 430 9.14 -13.72 4.94
CA LEU A 430 9.85 -12.58 4.37
C LEU A 430 9.62 -12.52 2.85
N SER A 431 9.88 -11.37 2.25
CA SER A 431 10.10 -11.18 0.81
C SER A 431 11.58 -10.91 0.53
N ASN A 432 11.92 -10.74 -0.73
CA ASN A 432 13.25 -10.31 -1.15
C ASN A 432 13.24 -8.85 -1.59
N ALA A 433 14.44 -8.26 -1.62
CA ALA A 433 14.76 -7.03 -2.32
C ALA A 433 16.19 -7.14 -2.88
N THR A 434 16.55 -6.23 -3.78
CA THR A 434 17.96 -6.01 -4.16
C THR A 434 18.36 -4.64 -3.64
N VAL A 435 19.42 -4.58 -2.83
CA VAL A 435 19.94 -3.34 -2.25
C VAL A 435 21.39 -3.17 -2.70
N ASN A 436 21.66 -2.13 -3.47
CA ASN A 436 23.01 -1.89 -4.03
C ASN A 436 23.60 -3.12 -4.72
N GLY A 437 22.78 -3.81 -5.54
CA GLY A 437 23.18 -5.02 -6.28
C GLY A 437 23.32 -6.29 -5.45
N ARG A 438 22.99 -6.28 -4.13
CA ARG A 438 23.06 -7.43 -3.22
C ARG A 438 21.67 -7.95 -2.89
N PHE A 439 21.50 -9.27 -2.86
CA PHE A 439 20.25 -9.90 -2.41
C PHE A 439 20.00 -9.63 -0.93
N ALA A 440 18.79 -9.24 -0.60
CA ALA A 440 18.35 -8.96 0.76
C ALA A 440 17.13 -9.80 1.16
N LEU A 441 17.16 -10.34 2.36
CA LEU A 441 15.98 -10.75 3.11
C LEU A 441 15.27 -9.47 3.53
N ARG A 442 14.04 -9.28 3.06
CA ARG A 442 13.28 -8.04 3.29
C ARG A 442 12.02 -8.31 4.08
N GLY A 443 11.81 -7.56 5.14
CA GLY A 443 10.56 -7.56 5.89
C GLY A 443 9.98 -6.17 6.07
N CYS A 444 8.66 -6.13 6.31
CA CYS A 444 7.91 -4.92 6.61
C CYS A 444 6.95 -5.19 7.78
N VAL A 445 7.04 -4.40 8.83
CA VAL A 445 6.14 -4.55 9.99
C VAL A 445 4.95 -3.61 9.80
N LEU A 446 3.83 -4.17 9.37
CA LEU A 446 2.55 -3.46 9.19
C LEU A 446 1.41 -4.15 9.95
N ASN A 447 1.73 -4.84 11.02
CA ASN A 447 0.76 -5.61 11.79
C ASN A 447 0.73 -5.14 13.24
N TYR A 448 -0.40 -4.65 13.70
CA TYR A 448 -0.58 -4.19 15.08
C TYR A 448 -0.51 -5.33 16.13
N ARG A 449 -0.46 -6.60 15.70
CA ARG A 449 -0.27 -7.76 16.58
C ARG A 449 1.19 -8.17 16.72
N THR A 450 2.09 -7.62 15.88
CA THR A 450 3.51 -7.92 15.93
C THR A 450 4.14 -7.32 17.20
N THR A 451 5.02 -8.06 17.82
CA THR A 451 5.73 -7.70 19.06
C THR A 451 7.25 -7.76 18.88
N LEU A 452 8.01 -7.23 19.82
CA LEU A 452 9.48 -7.33 19.83
C LEU A 452 9.95 -8.81 19.83
N ALA A 453 9.26 -9.68 20.57
CA ALA A 453 9.55 -11.12 20.61
C ALA A 453 9.36 -11.81 19.23
N ASP A 454 8.48 -11.29 18.36
CA ASP A 454 8.34 -11.80 17.00
C ASP A 454 9.57 -11.46 16.13
N MET A 455 10.30 -10.39 16.45
CA MET A 455 11.57 -10.02 15.79
C MET A 455 12.72 -10.95 16.22
N GLU A 456 12.82 -11.22 17.51
CA GLU A 456 13.78 -12.21 18.05
C GLU A 456 13.53 -13.58 17.43
N ARG A 457 12.26 -14.00 17.41
CA ARG A 457 11.84 -15.28 16.83
C ARG A 457 12.19 -15.37 15.34
N LEU A 458 12.10 -14.28 14.58
CA LEU A 458 12.47 -14.27 13.16
C LEU A 458 13.94 -14.65 12.95
N LEU A 459 14.86 -14.09 13.74
CA LEU A 459 16.28 -14.42 13.62
C LEU A 459 16.56 -15.88 14.05
N ASP A 460 15.88 -16.37 15.09
CA ASP A 460 15.98 -17.78 15.50
C ASP A 460 15.43 -18.74 14.43
N ASP A 461 14.31 -18.40 13.81
CA ASP A 461 13.74 -19.17 12.70
C ASP A 461 14.71 -19.23 11.51
N LEU A 462 15.36 -18.11 11.15
CA LEU A 462 16.37 -18.07 10.10
C LEU A 462 17.58 -18.96 10.43
N ARG A 463 18.13 -18.87 11.64
CA ARG A 463 19.24 -19.73 12.09
C ARG A 463 18.88 -21.21 12.06
N ARG A 464 17.67 -21.55 12.51
CA ARG A 464 17.15 -22.92 12.50
C ARG A 464 17.00 -23.46 11.08
N VAL A 465 16.37 -22.68 10.20
CA VAL A 465 16.11 -23.08 8.81
C VAL A 465 17.40 -23.12 7.99
N ALA A 466 18.37 -22.23 8.25
CA ALA A 466 19.66 -22.22 7.57
C ALA A 466 20.42 -23.56 7.69
N ARG A 467 20.21 -24.31 8.77
CA ARG A 467 20.81 -25.65 8.96
C ARG A 467 20.27 -26.68 7.96
N THR A 468 19.19 -26.41 7.28
CA THR A 468 18.59 -27.30 6.27
C THR A 468 18.94 -26.89 4.83
N VAL A 469 19.63 -25.78 4.66
CA VAL A 469 20.08 -25.25 3.36
C VAL A 469 21.51 -25.72 3.13
N ALA A 470 21.79 -26.25 1.93
CA ALA A 470 23.13 -26.61 1.54
C ALA A 470 23.99 -25.38 1.23
N PHE A 471 25.27 -25.42 1.62
CA PHE A 471 26.27 -24.40 1.28
C PHE A 471 26.83 -24.59 -0.12
#